data_d70aa9ed0bc7e95bea23fed7d353194c
#
_entry.id   d70aa9ed0bc7e95bea23fed7d353194c
#
_cell.length_a   1.000
_cell.length_b   1.000
_cell.length_c   1.000
_cell.angle_alpha   90.00
_cell.angle_beta   90.00
_cell.angle_gamma   90.00
#
_symmetry.space_group_name_H-M   'P 1'
#
loop_
_entity.id
_entity.type
_entity.pdbx_description
1 polymer ?
#
loop_
_entity_poly.entity_id
_entity_poly.type
_entity_poly.pdbx_seq_one_letter_code
_entity_poly.pdbx_strand_id
1 'polypeptide(L)'
;LGDVYKRQAVEVFHNFTLLHDDIMDNAAMRRGNPSVFAKWGQNVAILSGDAMLISAYRLLSEYPPQVLPQILARFNTMAIEVCEGQQYNMDFEARESVSVEEYLHMIELKTSALLSGATVIGAIIGGAGEEDCQRLYRFATELGLAFQLQDDLLDSYGDERLGKAIGGDILEGKKT
;
A
#
# COMPACT_ATOMS: atom_id res chain seq x y z
N LEU A 1 -14.16 5.44 21.76
CA LEU A 1 -14.53 5.96 20.42
C LEU A 1 -13.34 6.62 19.68
N GLY A 2 -12.38 7.24 20.40
CA GLY A 2 -11.21 7.90 19.79
C GLY A 2 -10.29 6.99 18.97
N ASP A 3 -10.19 5.70 19.32
CA ASP A 3 -9.24 4.78 18.68
C ASP A 3 -9.71 4.24 17.32
N VAL A 4 -11.01 4.27 17.05
CA VAL A 4 -11.58 3.80 15.78
C VAL A 4 -11.28 4.80 14.66
N TYR A 5 -11.38 6.10 14.91
CA TYR A 5 -11.09 7.13 13.91
C TYR A 5 -9.61 7.18 13.53
N LYS A 6 -8.73 6.76 14.44
CA LYS A 6 -7.28 6.81 14.25
C LYS A 6 -6.76 5.86 13.16
N ARG A 7 -7.45 4.73 12.93
CA ARG A 7 -7.11 3.76 11.88
C ARG A 7 -7.63 4.15 10.50
N GLN A 8 -8.66 5.00 10.46
CA GLN A 8 -9.39 5.31 9.22
C GLN A 8 -8.53 6.06 8.20
N ALA A 9 -7.64 6.95 8.63
CA ALA A 9 -6.80 7.71 7.72
C ALA A 9 -5.91 6.80 6.86
N VAL A 10 -5.24 5.83 7.48
CA VAL A 10 -4.39 4.85 6.78
C VAL A 10 -5.23 3.92 5.91
N GLU A 11 -6.39 3.47 6.40
CA GLU A 11 -7.29 2.62 5.62
C GLU A 11 -7.86 3.35 4.39
N VAL A 12 -8.25 4.63 4.54
CA VAL A 12 -8.72 5.45 3.41
C VAL A 12 -7.60 5.68 2.41
N PHE A 13 -6.38 5.96 2.88
CA PHE A 13 -5.21 6.07 2.02
C PHE A 13 -4.93 4.75 1.28
N HIS A 14 -4.93 3.62 1.97
CA HIS A 14 -4.75 2.30 1.35
C HIS A 14 -5.80 2.04 0.25
N ASN A 15 -7.07 2.32 0.52
CA ASN A 15 -8.10 2.14 -0.51
C ASN A 15 -7.95 3.12 -1.68
N PHE A 16 -7.42 4.33 -1.45
CA PHE A 16 -7.01 5.24 -2.52
C PHE A 16 -5.94 4.61 -3.41
N THR A 17 -4.87 4.05 -2.81
CA THR A 17 -3.80 3.41 -3.61
C THR A 17 -4.30 2.22 -4.41
N LEU A 18 -5.16 1.36 -3.83
CA LEU A 18 -5.77 0.24 -4.53
C LEU A 18 -6.66 0.67 -5.72
N LEU A 19 -7.37 1.79 -5.55
CA LEU A 19 -8.26 2.30 -6.60
C LEU A 19 -7.47 2.86 -7.78
N HIS A 20 -6.35 3.55 -7.53
CA HIS A 20 -5.46 4.03 -8.58
C HIS A 20 -4.64 2.89 -9.21
N ASP A 21 -4.23 1.90 -8.43
CA ASP A 21 -3.59 0.67 -8.89
C ASP A 21 -4.48 -0.06 -9.91
N ASP A 22 -5.78 -0.23 -9.62
CA ASP A 22 -6.75 -0.82 -10.55
C ASP A 22 -6.81 -0.09 -11.91
N ILE A 23 -6.59 1.23 -11.93
CA ILE A 23 -6.55 2.00 -13.19
C ILE A 23 -5.26 1.70 -13.94
N MET A 24 -4.12 1.70 -13.25
CA MET A 24 -2.79 1.49 -13.83
C MET A 24 -2.67 0.08 -14.42
N ASP A 25 -3.18 -0.92 -13.70
CA ASP A 25 -3.16 -2.33 -14.09
C ASP A 25 -4.31 -2.72 -15.02
N ASN A 26 -5.22 -1.79 -15.39
CA ASN A 26 -6.48 -2.09 -16.11
C ASN A 26 -7.28 -3.22 -15.46
N ALA A 27 -7.26 -3.32 -14.15
CA ALA A 27 -7.87 -4.40 -13.40
C ALA A 27 -9.40 -4.37 -13.48
N ALA A 28 -10.00 -5.38 -14.10
CA ALA A 28 -11.46 -5.47 -14.22
C ALA A 28 -12.16 -5.76 -12.90
N MET A 29 -11.48 -6.48 -12.00
CA MET A 29 -12.04 -7.00 -10.75
C MET A 29 -11.14 -6.69 -9.55
N ARG A 30 -11.75 -6.38 -8.41
CA ARG A 30 -11.09 -6.25 -7.11
C ARG A 30 -11.90 -6.97 -6.03
N ARG A 31 -11.29 -7.94 -5.35
CA ARG A 31 -11.95 -8.71 -4.27
C ARG A 31 -13.29 -9.32 -4.68
N GLY A 32 -13.36 -9.89 -5.88
CA GLY A 32 -14.56 -10.54 -6.40
C GLY A 32 -15.67 -9.60 -6.91
N ASN A 33 -15.43 -8.30 -6.94
CA ASN A 33 -16.36 -7.29 -7.47
C ASN A 33 -15.70 -6.52 -8.62
N PRO A 34 -16.49 -5.95 -9.56
CA PRO A 34 -15.96 -5.04 -10.55
C PRO A 34 -15.21 -3.88 -9.87
N SER A 35 -14.01 -3.55 -10.37
CA SER A 35 -13.26 -2.39 -9.89
C SER A 35 -14.04 -1.09 -10.14
N VAL A 36 -13.71 -0.01 -9.42
CA VAL A 36 -14.32 1.31 -9.65
C VAL A 36 -14.08 1.76 -11.08
N PHE A 37 -12.87 1.55 -11.58
CA PHE A 37 -12.47 1.81 -12.96
C PHE A 37 -13.35 1.07 -13.96
N ALA A 38 -13.54 -0.23 -13.80
CA ALA A 38 -14.34 -1.05 -14.71
C ALA A 38 -15.84 -0.70 -14.67
N LYS A 39 -16.36 -0.30 -13.50
CA LYS A 39 -17.78 -0.04 -13.29
C LYS A 39 -18.21 1.37 -13.68
N TRP A 40 -17.38 2.38 -13.39
CA TRP A 40 -17.76 3.81 -13.55
C TRP A 40 -16.83 4.60 -14.46
N GLY A 41 -15.75 3.96 -14.97
CA GLY A 41 -14.80 4.57 -15.89
C GLY A 41 -13.64 5.28 -15.18
N GLN A 42 -12.60 5.53 -15.97
CA GLN A 42 -11.30 6.04 -15.51
C GLN A 42 -11.40 7.38 -14.76
N ASN A 43 -12.11 8.35 -15.32
CA ASN A 43 -12.19 9.69 -14.72
C ASN A 43 -12.89 9.66 -13.35
N VAL A 44 -13.92 8.83 -13.19
CA VAL A 44 -14.61 8.67 -11.91
C VAL A 44 -13.67 8.00 -10.90
N ALA A 45 -12.92 7.00 -11.31
CA ALA A 45 -11.95 6.34 -10.45
C ALA A 45 -10.85 7.30 -10.00
N ILE A 46 -10.24 8.09 -10.90
CA ILE A 46 -9.23 9.11 -10.55
C ILE A 46 -9.78 10.09 -9.51
N LEU A 47 -10.90 10.74 -9.80
CA LEU A 47 -11.48 11.75 -8.90
C LEU A 47 -11.90 11.17 -7.55
N SER A 48 -12.38 9.92 -7.54
CA SER A 48 -12.72 9.23 -6.29
C SER A 48 -11.48 8.96 -5.45
N GLY A 49 -10.39 8.52 -6.07
CA GLY A 49 -9.10 8.32 -5.40
C GLY A 49 -8.55 9.63 -4.84
N ASP A 50 -8.52 10.71 -5.62
CA ASP A 50 -8.08 12.03 -5.16
C ASP A 50 -8.91 12.52 -3.95
N ALA A 51 -10.22 12.34 -4.00
CA ALA A 51 -11.09 12.68 -2.87
C ALA A 51 -10.80 11.82 -1.62
N MET A 52 -10.44 10.55 -1.81
CA MET A 52 -10.03 9.67 -0.70
C MET A 52 -8.70 10.11 -0.11
N LEU A 53 -7.70 10.47 -0.93
CA LEU A 53 -6.44 11.01 -0.45
C LEU A 53 -6.64 12.26 0.41
N ILE A 54 -7.43 13.23 -0.08
CA ILE A 54 -7.78 14.43 0.68
C ILE A 54 -8.52 14.08 1.99
N SER A 55 -9.41 13.08 1.94
CA SER A 55 -10.13 12.60 3.12
C SER A 55 -9.21 11.97 4.15
N ALA A 56 -8.16 11.24 3.74
CA ALA A 56 -7.14 10.73 4.64
C ALA A 56 -6.42 11.86 5.39
N TYR A 57 -6.02 12.94 4.69
CA TYR A 57 -5.43 14.12 5.33
C TYR A 57 -6.39 14.84 6.28
N ARG A 58 -7.67 14.93 5.92
CA ARG A 58 -8.69 15.49 6.84
C ARG A 58 -8.77 14.70 8.14
N LEU A 59 -8.81 13.38 8.06
CA LEU A 59 -8.81 12.51 9.25
C LEU A 59 -7.52 12.68 10.08
N LEU A 60 -6.36 12.83 9.44
CA LEU A 60 -5.11 13.11 10.14
C LEU A 60 -5.15 14.46 10.87
N SER A 61 -5.77 15.49 10.28
CA SER A 61 -5.85 16.82 10.88
C SER A 61 -6.65 16.88 12.19
N GLU A 62 -7.41 15.83 12.51
CA GLU A 62 -8.16 15.72 13.77
C GLU A 62 -7.29 15.24 14.95
N TYR A 63 -6.03 14.88 14.71
CA TYR A 63 -5.13 14.48 15.80
C TYR A 63 -4.69 15.67 16.67
N PRO A 64 -4.39 15.42 17.96
CA PRO A 64 -3.90 16.47 18.86
C PRO A 64 -2.65 17.14 18.32
N PRO A 65 -2.50 18.47 18.47
CA PRO A 65 -1.34 19.23 17.97
C PRO A 65 0.01 18.72 18.48
N GLN A 66 0.04 18.04 19.62
CA GLN A 66 1.27 17.51 20.23
C GLN A 66 1.88 16.35 19.43
N VAL A 67 1.06 15.54 18.77
CA VAL A 67 1.51 14.36 18.01
C VAL A 67 1.34 14.53 16.49
N LEU A 68 0.50 15.45 16.06
CA LEU A 68 0.18 15.67 14.64
C LEU A 68 1.41 15.89 13.75
N PRO A 69 2.44 16.70 14.12
CA PRO A 69 3.61 16.88 13.27
C PRO A 69 4.37 15.58 13.01
N GLN A 70 4.51 14.73 14.02
CA GLN A 70 5.19 13.43 13.89
C GLN A 70 4.40 12.45 13.04
N ILE A 71 3.07 12.41 13.25
CA ILE A 71 2.16 11.58 12.46
C ILE A 71 2.18 11.98 10.98
N LEU A 72 2.08 13.30 10.70
CA LEU A 72 2.13 13.82 9.33
C LEU A 72 3.48 13.54 8.66
N ALA A 73 4.59 13.74 9.36
CA ALA A 73 5.90 13.43 8.83
C ALA A 73 6.00 11.95 8.42
N ARG A 74 5.58 11.04 9.30
CA ARG A 74 5.61 9.61 9.01
C ARG A 74 4.63 9.22 7.90
N PHE A 75 3.42 9.77 7.91
CA PHE A 75 2.43 9.53 6.87
C PHE A 75 2.92 9.99 5.50
N ASN A 76 3.51 11.18 5.40
CA ASN A 76 4.05 11.71 4.14
C ASN A 76 5.18 10.84 3.60
N THR A 77 6.11 10.40 4.46
CA THR A 77 7.19 9.48 4.05
C THR A 77 6.58 8.18 3.49
N MET A 78 5.70 7.54 4.23
CA MET A 78 5.00 6.33 3.81
C MET A 78 4.25 6.52 2.48
N ALA A 79 3.55 7.65 2.32
CA ALA A 79 2.76 7.91 1.13
C ALA A 79 3.63 8.08 -0.12
N ILE A 80 4.77 8.75 0.01
CA ILE A 80 5.74 8.90 -1.09
C ILE A 80 6.40 7.57 -1.40
N GLU A 81 6.85 6.83 -0.40
CA GLU A 81 7.46 5.50 -0.57
C GLU A 81 6.52 4.56 -1.37
N VAL A 82 5.21 4.53 -1.04
CA VAL A 82 4.22 3.72 -1.78
C VAL A 82 4.10 4.18 -3.25
N CYS A 83 4.09 5.48 -3.51
CA CYS A 83 4.05 6.00 -4.88
C CYS A 83 5.32 5.63 -5.66
N GLU A 84 6.49 5.75 -5.05
CA GLU A 84 7.77 5.36 -5.66
C GLU A 84 7.81 3.85 -5.94
N GLY A 85 7.33 3.02 -5.01
CA GLY A 85 7.24 1.58 -5.20
C GLY A 85 6.31 1.20 -6.37
N GLN A 86 5.18 1.89 -6.51
CA GLN A 86 4.30 1.71 -7.67
C GLN A 86 4.96 2.14 -8.98
N GLN A 87 5.74 3.23 -8.97
CA GLN A 87 6.49 3.65 -10.15
C GLN A 87 7.53 2.60 -10.56
N TYR A 88 8.30 2.06 -9.60
CA TYR A 88 9.23 0.96 -9.87
C TYR A 88 8.52 -0.26 -10.46
N ASN A 89 7.36 -0.63 -9.90
CA ASN A 89 6.58 -1.76 -10.40
C ASN A 89 6.21 -1.58 -11.89
N MET A 90 5.75 -0.40 -12.28
CA MET A 90 5.42 -0.09 -13.68
C MET A 90 6.66 -0.04 -14.57
N ASP A 91 7.77 0.56 -14.11
CA ASP A 91 9.01 0.64 -14.88
C ASP A 91 9.61 -0.75 -15.14
N PHE A 92 9.44 -1.68 -14.19
CA PHE A 92 9.94 -3.06 -14.33
C PHE A 92 9.20 -3.87 -15.41
N GLU A 93 7.94 -3.57 -15.69
CA GLU A 93 7.19 -4.22 -16.76
C GLU A 93 7.87 -4.05 -18.13
N ALA A 94 8.48 -2.87 -18.36
CA ALA A 94 9.17 -2.54 -19.61
C ALA A 94 10.59 -3.10 -19.71
N ARG A 95 11.13 -3.70 -18.63
CA ARG A 95 12.52 -4.19 -18.58
C ARG A 95 12.58 -5.67 -18.94
N GLU A 96 13.68 -6.11 -19.55
CA GLU A 96 13.93 -7.52 -19.84
C GLU A 96 14.22 -8.33 -18.57
N SER A 97 14.96 -7.73 -17.63
CA SER A 97 15.31 -8.35 -16.35
C SER A 97 15.36 -7.34 -15.21
N VAL A 98 15.08 -7.81 -14.01
CA VAL A 98 15.16 -7.09 -12.75
C VAL A 98 15.97 -7.93 -11.78
N SER A 99 16.90 -7.35 -11.04
CA SER A 99 17.68 -8.08 -10.04
C SER A 99 16.82 -8.34 -8.79
N VAL A 100 17.23 -9.33 -7.99
CA VAL A 100 16.55 -9.63 -6.72
C VAL A 100 16.57 -8.43 -5.78
N GLU A 101 17.67 -7.68 -5.73
CA GLU A 101 17.81 -6.50 -4.91
C GLU A 101 16.84 -5.39 -5.34
N GLU A 102 16.71 -5.15 -6.64
CA GLU A 102 15.75 -4.17 -7.18
C GLU A 102 14.31 -4.58 -6.88
N TYR A 103 13.98 -5.86 -7.06
CA TYR A 103 12.67 -6.41 -6.73
C TYR A 103 12.35 -6.26 -5.24
N LEU A 104 13.27 -6.64 -4.34
CA LEU A 104 13.08 -6.49 -2.90
C LEU A 104 12.90 -5.03 -2.51
N HIS A 105 13.66 -4.11 -3.12
CA HIS A 105 13.48 -2.68 -2.88
C HIS A 105 12.10 -2.18 -3.35
N MET A 106 11.64 -2.61 -4.51
CA MET A 106 10.31 -2.25 -5.02
C MET A 106 9.21 -2.72 -4.08
N ILE A 107 9.22 -3.98 -3.61
CA ILE A 107 8.18 -4.48 -2.70
C ILE A 107 8.29 -3.90 -1.29
N GLU A 108 9.49 -3.51 -0.84
CA GLU A 108 9.67 -2.73 0.39
C GLU A 108 8.90 -1.41 0.29
N LEU A 109 9.07 -0.66 -0.77
CA LEU A 109 8.39 0.61 -1.00
C LEU A 109 6.89 0.42 -1.26
N LYS A 110 6.51 -0.47 -2.18
CA LYS A 110 5.10 -0.64 -2.60
C LYS A 110 4.23 -1.23 -1.49
N THR A 111 4.74 -2.21 -0.75
CA THR A 111 3.96 -3.00 0.22
C THR A 111 4.37 -2.75 1.66
N SER A 112 5.66 -2.89 1.99
CA SER A 112 6.11 -2.82 3.39
C SER A 112 6.02 -1.41 3.97
N ALA A 113 6.21 -0.36 3.17
CA ALA A 113 6.13 1.03 3.61
C ALA A 113 4.77 1.37 4.26
N LEU A 114 3.67 0.85 3.68
CA LEU A 114 2.34 1.06 4.25
C LEU A 114 2.19 0.39 5.62
N LEU A 115 2.66 -0.85 5.78
CA LEU A 115 2.58 -1.58 7.05
C LEU A 115 3.46 -0.92 8.12
N SER A 116 4.70 -0.58 7.78
CA SER A 116 5.65 0.05 8.70
C SER A 116 5.19 1.45 9.10
N GLY A 117 4.70 2.24 8.14
CA GLY A 117 4.13 3.57 8.39
C GLY A 117 2.93 3.52 9.33
N ALA A 118 1.96 2.63 9.05
CA ALA A 118 0.78 2.43 9.89
C ALA A 118 1.14 2.00 11.33
N THR A 119 2.11 1.08 11.45
CA THR A 119 2.59 0.57 12.75
C THR A 119 3.25 1.67 13.56
N VAL A 120 4.14 2.47 12.94
CA VAL A 120 4.81 3.59 13.62
C VAL A 120 3.85 4.70 14.00
N ILE A 121 2.89 5.04 13.14
CA ILE A 121 1.83 6.01 13.48
C ILE A 121 1.05 5.53 14.71
N GLY A 122 0.71 4.24 14.76
CA GLY A 122 0.06 3.64 15.93
C GLY A 122 0.92 3.72 17.20
N ALA A 123 2.22 3.49 17.07
CA ALA A 123 3.18 3.60 18.18
C ALA A 123 3.30 5.03 18.72
N ILE A 124 3.42 6.03 17.82
CA ILE A 124 3.45 7.46 18.18
C ILE A 124 2.17 7.85 18.96
N ILE A 125 1.00 7.41 18.49
CA ILE A 125 -0.28 7.66 19.15
C ILE A 125 -0.33 6.99 20.53
N GLY A 126 0.27 5.81 20.66
CA GLY A 126 0.41 5.09 21.92
C GLY A 126 1.44 5.67 22.89
N GLY A 127 2.18 6.71 22.50
CA GLY A 127 3.21 7.34 23.32
C GLY A 127 4.53 6.57 23.35
N ALA A 128 4.80 5.73 22.35
CA ALA A 128 6.07 5.01 22.26
C ALA A 128 7.25 5.96 22.06
N GLY A 129 8.38 5.61 22.62
CA GLY A 129 9.64 6.33 22.38
C GLY A 129 10.24 6.00 21.01
N GLU A 130 11.24 6.79 20.60
CA GLU A 130 11.89 6.68 19.29
C GLU A 130 12.48 5.27 19.05
N GLU A 131 13.10 4.67 20.07
CA GLU A 131 13.70 3.32 19.96
C GLU A 131 12.66 2.26 19.67
N ASP A 132 11.51 2.31 20.34
CA ASP A 132 10.40 1.37 20.11
C ASP A 132 9.74 1.61 18.73
N CYS A 133 9.60 2.85 18.29
CA CYS A 133 9.15 3.18 16.95
C CYS A 133 10.08 2.58 15.89
N GLN A 134 11.40 2.66 16.07
CA GLN A 134 12.37 2.07 15.16
C GLN A 134 12.35 0.53 15.14
N ARG A 135 12.14 -0.11 16.30
CA ARG A 135 11.97 -1.57 16.38
C ARG A 135 10.72 -2.04 15.68
N LEU A 136 9.61 -1.34 15.92
CA LEU A 136 8.33 -1.63 15.27
C LEU A 136 8.36 -1.37 13.78
N TYR A 137 9.06 -0.31 13.34
CA TYR A 137 9.29 -0.06 11.93
C TYR A 137 9.96 -1.25 11.23
N ARG A 138 11.12 -1.69 11.77
CA ARG A 138 11.85 -2.84 11.21
C ARG A 138 11.01 -4.11 11.20
N PHE A 139 10.33 -4.42 12.30
CA PHE A 139 9.44 -5.57 12.36
C PHE A 139 8.36 -5.55 11.28
N ALA A 140 7.70 -4.40 11.09
CA ALA A 140 6.63 -4.27 10.10
C ALA A 140 7.15 -4.27 8.66
N THR A 141 8.37 -3.76 8.41
CA THR A 141 9.04 -3.85 7.11
C THR A 141 9.32 -5.30 6.74
N GLU A 142 9.95 -6.08 7.63
CA GLU A 142 10.23 -7.49 7.40
C GLU A 142 8.94 -8.31 7.21
N LEU A 143 7.90 -8.00 7.98
CA LEU A 143 6.59 -8.64 7.83
C LEU A 143 5.97 -8.34 6.46
N GLY A 144 6.09 -7.09 5.98
CA GLY A 144 5.59 -6.68 4.68
C GLY A 144 6.33 -7.36 3.53
N LEU A 145 7.65 -7.47 3.62
CA LEU A 145 8.47 -8.22 2.66
C LEU A 145 8.05 -9.70 2.61
N ALA A 146 7.94 -10.34 3.77
CA ALA A 146 7.52 -11.75 3.85
C ALA A 146 6.11 -11.96 3.29
N PHE A 147 5.19 -11.02 3.55
CA PHE A 147 3.83 -11.05 3.02
C PHE A 147 3.83 -10.98 1.49
N GLN A 148 4.57 -10.03 0.90
CA GLN A 148 4.58 -9.86 -0.55
C GLN A 148 5.25 -11.05 -1.23
N LEU A 149 6.39 -11.53 -0.73
CA LEU A 149 7.04 -12.74 -1.25
C LEU A 149 6.11 -13.95 -1.22
N GLN A 150 5.31 -14.08 -0.16
CA GLN A 150 4.31 -15.15 -0.08
C GLN A 150 3.17 -14.95 -1.10
N ASP A 151 2.69 -13.72 -1.29
CA ASP A 151 1.61 -13.41 -2.25
C ASP A 151 2.05 -13.73 -3.68
N ASP A 152 3.26 -13.34 -4.07
CA ASP A 152 3.84 -13.60 -5.39
C ASP A 152 4.10 -15.10 -5.62
N LEU A 153 4.58 -15.80 -4.59
CA LEU A 153 4.74 -17.25 -4.63
C LEU A 153 3.39 -17.96 -4.84
N LEU A 154 2.35 -17.50 -4.15
CA LEU A 154 0.99 -18.04 -4.27
C LEU A 154 0.34 -17.67 -5.60
N ASP A 155 0.66 -16.52 -6.19
CA ASP A 155 0.21 -16.18 -7.54
C ASP A 155 0.82 -17.13 -8.58
N SER A 156 2.11 -17.47 -8.44
CA SER A 156 2.84 -18.32 -9.39
C SER A 156 2.57 -19.82 -9.22
N TYR A 157 2.43 -20.30 -7.98
CA TYR A 157 2.40 -21.73 -7.61
C TYR A 157 1.21 -22.11 -6.71
N GLY A 158 0.26 -21.20 -6.54
CA GLY A 158 -0.87 -21.43 -5.65
C GLY A 158 -1.86 -22.48 -6.17
N ASP A 159 -2.87 -22.78 -5.36
CA ASP A 159 -3.95 -23.72 -5.67
C ASP A 159 -5.25 -22.93 -5.92
N GLU A 160 -6.11 -23.40 -6.82
CA GLU A 160 -7.43 -22.82 -7.11
C GLU A 160 -8.30 -22.60 -5.86
N ARG A 161 -8.02 -23.35 -4.77
CA ARG A 161 -8.68 -23.19 -3.46
C ARG A 161 -8.41 -21.82 -2.81
N LEU A 162 -7.40 -21.08 -3.26
CA LEU A 162 -7.09 -19.71 -2.77
C LEU A 162 -8.00 -18.63 -3.39
N GLY A 163 -8.84 -18.99 -4.38
CA GLY A 163 -9.80 -18.07 -4.98
C GLY A 163 -9.17 -17.00 -5.88
N LYS A 164 -7.89 -17.13 -6.22
CA LYS A 164 -7.17 -16.29 -7.19
C LYS A 164 -6.93 -17.10 -8.47
N ALA A 165 -6.91 -16.42 -9.64
CA ALA A 165 -6.39 -17.01 -10.86
C ALA A 165 -4.87 -17.17 -10.72
N ILE A 166 -4.33 -18.34 -11.07
CA ILE A 166 -2.90 -18.63 -11.00
C ILE A 166 -2.20 -17.95 -12.17
N GLY A 167 -1.03 -17.34 -11.92
CA GLY A 167 -0.19 -16.72 -12.94
C GLY A 167 -0.70 -15.38 -13.45
N GLY A 168 -1.51 -14.67 -12.69
CA GLY A 168 -2.00 -13.34 -13.04
C GLY A 168 -0.86 -12.36 -13.30
N ASP A 169 0.11 -12.29 -12.40
CA ASP A 169 1.27 -11.42 -12.51
C ASP A 169 2.12 -11.74 -13.76
N ILE A 170 2.29 -13.02 -14.08
CA ILE A 170 3.01 -13.46 -15.29
C ILE A 170 2.29 -13.00 -16.55
N LEU A 171 0.97 -13.11 -16.59
CA LEU A 171 0.15 -12.68 -17.73
C LEU A 171 0.17 -11.17 -17.92
N GLU A 172 0.29 -10.42 -16.85
CA GLU A 172 0.41 -8.95 -16.84
C GLU A 172 1.85 -8.47 -17.12
N GLY A 173 2.82 -9.39 -17.23
CA GLY A 173 4.23 -9.07 -17.50
C GLY A 173 4.99 -8.52 -16.29
N LYS A 174 4.42 -8.67 -15.09
CA LYS A 174 5.09 -8.27 -13.83
C LYS A 174 6.35 -9.10 -13.60
N LYS A 175 7.34 -8.49 -12.96
CA LYS A 175 8.62 -9.11 -12.61
C LYS A 175 8.60 -9.46 -11.11
N THR A 176 7.93 -10.57 -10.79
CA THR A 176 7.79 -11.12 -9.43
C THR A 176 8.65 -12.36 -9.24
#